data_b9c96f4e196988199a1f8de718605048
#
_entry.id   b9c96f4e196988199a1f8de718605048
#
_cell.length_a   1.000
_cell.length_b   1.000
_cell.length_c   1.000
_cell.angle_alpha   90.00
_cell.angle_beta   90.00
_cell.angle_gamma   90.00
#
_symmetry.space_group_name_H-M   'P 1'
#
loop_
_entity.id
_entity.type
_entity.pdbx_description
1 polymer ?
#
loop_
_entity_poly.entity_id
_entity_poly.type
_entity_poly.pdbx_seq_one_letter_code
_entity_poly.pdbx_strand_id
1 'polypeptide(L)'
;MGAVEQHNLTGLDIQDLDALIALQKAQFRAEGEVTYAARIDRLKRLKALIVENKVAFANATKHEFNGARSYEFSLFSEFASKVEAIDYSMKHLKAWMKPEKRKTNKPMNFLGGKSQVRHFPKGVVGIISPWNLPF
;
A
#
# COMPACT_ATOMS: atom_id res chain seq x y z
N MET A 1 1.98 34.56 4.28
CA MET A 1 3.04 33.54 4.44
C MET A 1 2.80 32.83 5.76
N GLY A 2 2.01 31.78 5.75
CA GLY A 2 1.72 30.95 6.92
C GLY A 2 2.88 29.98 7.12
N ALA A 3 3.47 30.00 8.31
CA ALA A 3 4.43 29.00 8.72
C ALA A 3 3.74 27.63 8.70
N VAL A 4 4.24 26.71 7.91
CA VAL A 4 3.87 25.30 7.99
C VAL A 4 4.40 24.85 9.36
N GLU A 5 3.49 24.57 10.31
CA GLU A 5 3.86 23.91 11.56
C GLU A 5 4.55 22.61 11.20
N GLN A 6 5.85 22.56 11.49
CA GLN A 6 6.60 21.31 11.42
C GLN A 6 6.04 20.40 12.52
N HIS A 7 5.14 19.52 12.15
CA HIS A 7 4.76 18.41 13.01
C HIS A 7 6.00 17.54 13.22
N ASN A 8 6.59 17.72 14.38
CA ASN A 8 7.74 16.96 14.85
C ASN A 8 7.33 15.49 15.02
N LEU A 9 7.49 14.67 13.98
CA LEU A 9 7.23 13.23 14.01
C LEU A 9 8.26 12.46 14.89
N THR A 10 9.21 13.17 15.51
CA THR A 10 10.18 12.59 16.47
C THR A 10 9.58 12.20 17.81
N GLY A 11 8.26 12.35 17.99
CA GLY A 11 7.56 12.07 19.24
C GLY A 11 6.58 10.88 19.20
N LEU A 12 6.57 10.05 18.15
CA LEU A 12 5.87 8.77 18.24
C LEU A 12 6.71 7.85 19.14
N ASP A 13 6.28 7.68 20.38
CA ASP A 13 6.87 6.70 21.28
C ASP A 13 6.72 5.29 20.65
N ILE A 14 7.72 4.44 20.88
CA ILE A 14 7.68 3.03 20.45
C ILE A 14 6.42 2.34 20.99
N GLN A 15 5.95 2.73 22.18
CA GLN A 15 4.71 2.24 22.78
C GLN A 15 3.47 2.63 21.98
N ASP A 16 3.43 3.83 21.41
CA ASP A 16 2.33 4.28 20.53
C ASP A 16 2.31 3.50 19.21
N LEU A 17 3.48 3.16 18.69
CA LEU A 17 3.61 2.35 17.47
C LEU A 17 3.13 0.92 17.69
N ASP A 18 3.50 0.30 18.82
CA ASP A 18 3.05 -1.04 19.18
C ASP A 18 1.53 -1.09 19.37
N ALA A 19 0.96 -0.10 20.05
CA ALA A 19 -0.49 0.03 20.21
C ALA A 19 -1.21 0.20 18.86
N LEU A 20 -0.67 1.02 17.96
CA LEU A 20 -1.20 1.20 16.61
C LEU A 20 -1.15 -0.09 15.80
N ILE A 21 -0.03 -0.82 15.83
CA ILE A 21 0.11 -2.11 15.15
C ILE A 21 -0.86 -3.14 15.73
N ALA A 22 -1.02 -3.18 17.05
CA ALA A 22 -1.97 -4.07 17.71
C ALA A 22 -3.42 -3.78 17.27
N LEU A 23 -3.81 -2.50 17.22
CA LEU A 23 -5.12 -2.06 16.75
C LEU A 23 -5.35 -2.47 15.30
N GLN A 24 -4.39 -2.23 14.40
CA GLN A 24 -4.48 -2.62 13.00
C GLN A 24 -4.61 -4.14 12.84
N LYS A 25 -3.85 -4.93 13.62
CA LYS A 25 -3.96 -6.40 13.61
C LYS A 25 -5.32 -6.87 14.11
N ALA A 26 -5.85 -6.25 15.17
CA ALA A 26 -7.18 -6.56 15.68
C ALA A 26 -8.27 -6.26 14.64
N GLN A 27 -8.21 -5.09 14.01
CA GLN A 27 -9.13 -4.70 12.94
C GLN A 27 -9.06 -5.65 11.74
N PHE A 28 -7.86 -6.03 11.31
CA PHE A 28 -7.69 -6.99 10.21
C PHE A 28 -8.33 -8.35 10.52
N ARG A 29 -8.20 -8.84 11.76
CA ARG A 29 -8.83 -10.10 12.19
C ARG A 29 -10.35 -9.99 12.26
N ALA A 30 -10.87 -8.86 12.75
CA ALA A 30 -12.30 -8.61 12.86
C ALA A 30 -12.99 -8.45 11.50
N GLU A 31 -12.28 -7.89 10.52
CA GLU A 31 -12.83 -7.68 9.17
C GLU A 31 -13.00 -8.99 8.38
N GLY A 32 -12.17 -10.00 8.63
CA GLY A 32 -12.21 -11.26 7.91
C GLY A 32 -11.84 -11.16 6.45
N GLU A 33 -12.64 -11.75 5.54
CA GLU A 33 -12.36 -11.71 4.10
C GLU A 33 -12.70 -10.35 3.50
N VAL A 34 -11.68 -9.60 3.09
CA VAL A 34 -11.83 -8.27 2.51
C VAL A 34 -12.40 -8.37 1.10
N THR A 35 -13.54 -7.74 0.86
CA THR A 35 -14.23 -7.75 -0.44
C THR A 35 -13.46 -6.99 -1.51
N TYR A 36 -13.75 -7.29 -2.79
CA TYR A 36 -13.21 -6.53 -3.93
C TYR A 36 -13.51 -5.04 -3.82
N ALA A 37 -14.74 -4.68 -3.45
CA ALA A 37 -15.17 -3.28 -3.32
C ALA A 37 -14.34 -2.54 -2.25
N ALA A 38 -14.15 -3.14 -1.09
CA ALA A 38 -13.34 -2.56 -0.02
C ALA A 38 -11.87 -2.37 -0.43
N ARG A 39 -11.29 -3.31 -1.19
CA ARG A 39 -9.92 -3.19 -1.69
C ARG A 39 -9.79 -2.08 -2.73
N ILE A 40 -10.75 -1.94 -3.64
CA ILE A 40 -10.80 -0.83 -4.61
C ILE A 40 -10.94 0.51 -3.90
N ASP A 41 -11.80 0.60 -2.89
CA ASP A 41 -11.96 1.82 -2.09
C ASP A 41 -10.64 2.23 -1.44
N ARG A 42 -9.93 1.29 -0.82
CA ARG A 42 -8.62 1.54 -0.21
C ARG A 42 -7.58 2.04 -1.22
N LEU A 43 -7.52 1.44 -2.41
CA LEU A 43 -6.61 1.88 -3.48
C LEU A 43 -6.98 3.28 -3.99
N LYS A 44 -8.26 3.59 -4.13
CA LYS A 44 -8.72 4.93 -4.51
C LYS A 44 -8.33 5.98 -3.48
N ARG A 45 -8.53 5.69 -2.18
CA ARG A 45 -8.15 6.60 -1.09
C ARG A 45 -6.63 6.81 -1.05
N LEU A 46 -5.84 5.75 -1.23
CA LEU A 46 -4.39 5.86 -1.32
C LEU A 46 -3.96 6.73 -2.50
N LYS A 47 -4.58 6.53 -3.68
CA LYS A 47 -4.32 7.37 -4.86
C LYS A 47 -4.65 8.83 -4.59
N ALA A 48 -5.83 9.11 -4.01
CA ALA A 48 -6.24 10.46 -3.66
C ALA A 48 -5.24 11.13 -2.69
N LEU A 49 -4.84 10.41 -1.63
CA LEU A 49 -3.84 10.89 -0.67
C LEU A 49 -2.54 11.32 -1.37
N ILE A 50 -2.02 10.50 -2.29
CA ILE A 50 -0.79 10.80 -3.02
C ILE A 50 -0.99 12.02 -3.94
N VAL A 51 -2.08 12.04 -4.71
CA VAL A 51 -2.34 13.13 -5.68
C VAL A 51 -2.59 14.46 -5.00
N GLU A 52 -3.34 14.49 -3.91
CA GLU A 52 -3.65 15.71 -3.16
C GLU A 52 -2.42 16.29 -2.45
N ASN A 53 -1.51 15.44 -1.99
CA ASN A 53 -0.34 15.87 -1.23
C ASN A 53 0.97 15.93 -2.06
N LYS A 54 0.92 15.67 -3.37
CA LYS A 54 2.11 15.60 -4.23
C LYS A 54 3.04 16.82 -4.14
N VAL A 55 2.47 18.03 -4.03
CA VAL A 55 3.24 19.27 -3.93
C VAL A 55 3.98 19.36 -2.60
N ALA A 56 3.30 19.02 -1.50
CA ALA A 56 3.89 19.04 -0.17
C ALA A 56 5.04 18.03 -0.07
N PHE A 57 4.83 16.82 -0.55
CA PHE A 57 5.83 15.76 -0.59
C PHE A 57 7.03 16.13 -1.47
N ALA A 58 6.81 16.63 -2.68
CA ALA A 58 7.91 17.02 -3.58
C ALA A 58 8.75 18.15 -3.00
N ASN A 59 8.13 19.12 -2.31
CA ASN A 59 8.85 20.19 -1.61
C ASN A 59 9.64 19.65 -0.40
N ALA A 60 9.07 18.74 0.38
CA ALA A 60 9.76 18.09 1.49
C ALA A 60 11.00 17.34 0.99
N THR A 61 10.87 16.56 -0.08
CA THR A 61 12.00 15.84 -0.68
C THR A 61 13.08 16.80 -1.18
N LYS A 62 12.71 17.89 -1.85
CA LYS A 62 13.66 18.93 -2.29
C LYS A 62 14.42 19.53 -1.10
N HIS A 63 13.73 19.80 -0.01
CA HIS A 63 14.33 20.35 1.21
C HIS A 63 15.31 19.35 1.85
N GLU A 64 14.91 18.10 2.04
CA GLU A 64 15.75 17.04 2.64
C GLU A 64 17.04 16.79 1.84
N PHE A 65 16.98 16.89 0.52
CA PHE A 65 18.16 16.74 -0.35
C PHE A 65 18.91 18.05 -0.61
N ASN A 66 18.68 19.12 0.18
CA ASN A 66 19.32 20.42 0.01
C ASN A 66 19.25 20.97 -1.45
N GLY A 67 18.15 20.70 -2.13
CA GLY A 67 17.94 21.10 -3.53
C GLY A 67 18.65 20.26 -4.59
N ALA A 68 19.43 19.22 -4.20
CA ALA A 68 20.08 18.33 -5.15
C ALA A 68 19.07 17.48 -5.95
N ARG A 69 17.87 17.31 -5.39
CA ARG A 69 16.73 16.68 -6.08
C ARG A 69 15.73 17.74 -6.50
N SER A 70 15.45 17.85 -7.80
CA SER A 70 14.47 18.82 -8.27
C SER A 70 13.04 18.40 -7.94
N TYR A 71 12.16 19.38 -7.85
CA TYR A 71 10.73 19.19 -7.67
C TYR A 71 10.12 18.32 -8.80
N GLU A 72 10.49 18.63 -10.04
CA GLU A 72 10.00 17.93 -11.24
C GLU A 72 10.47 16.48 -11.26
N PHE A 73 11.70 16.22 -10.86
CA PHE A 73 12.21 14.85 -10.75
C PHE A 73 11.39 14.03 -9.75
N SER A 74 11.10 14.59 -8.57
CA SER A 74 10.26 13.92 -7.57
C SER A 74 8.85 13.66 -8.08
N LEU A 75 8.23 14.63 -8.74
CA LEU A 75 6.90 14.44 -9.33
C LEU A 75 6.87 13.33 -10.37
N PHE A 76 7.86 13.26 -11.24
CA PHE A 76 7.91 12.26 -12.29
C PHE A 76 8.32 10.88 -11.77
N SER A 77 9.44 10.79 -11.06
CA SER A 77 10.02 9.50 -10.67
C SER A 77 9.29 8.83 -9.50
N GLU A 78 8.79 9.62 -8.55
CA GLU A 78 8.20 9.08 -7.34
C GLU A 78 6.68 9.06 -7.38
N PHE A 79 6.03 10.14 -7.80
CA PHE A 79 4.56 10.21 -7.75
C PHE A 79 3.89 9.58 -8.96
N ALA A 80 4.32 9.89 -10.18
CA ALA A 80 3.69 9.35 -11.40
C ALA A 80 3.75 7.82 -11.42
N SER A 81 4.91 7.25 -11.09
CA SER A 81 5.10 5.80 -11.04
C SER A 81 4.21 5.10 -10.02
N LYS A 82 3.98 5.73 -8.86
CA LYS A 82 3.10 5.14 -7.82
C LYS A 82 1.63 5.25 -8.19
N VAL A 83 1.21 6.36 -8.79
CA VAL A 83 -0.15 6.50 -9.31
C VAL A 83 -0.42 5.46 -10.39
N GLU A 84 0.51 5.25 -11.31
CA GLU A 84 0.41 4.22 -12.35
C GLU A 84 0.33 2.81 -11.74
N ALA A 85 1.16 2.50 -10.75
CA ALA A 85 1.14 1.21 -10.06
C ALA A 85 -0.19 0.94 -9.35
N ILE A 86 -0.80 1.98 -8.76
CA ILE A 86 -2.12 1.87 -8.13
C ILE A 86 -3.20 1.64 -9.20
N ASP A 87 -3.18 2.37 -10.31
CA ASP A 87 -4.13 2.20 -11.40
C ASP A 87 -4.01 0.80 -12.04
N TYR A 88 -2.79 0.33 -12.23
CA TYR A 88 -2.52 -1.04 -12.67
C TYR A 88 -3.10 -2.07 -11.69
N SER A 89 -2.87 -1.87 -10.40
CA SER A 89 -3.39 -2.75 -9.35
C SER A 89 -4.92 -2.78 -9.36
N MET A 90 -5.59 -1.62 -9.45
CA MET A 90 -7.05 -1.54 -9.52
C MET A 90 -7.60 -2.28 -10.75
N LYS A 91 -6.94 -2.14 -11.90
CA LYS A 91 -7.32 -2.81 -13.16
C LYS A 91 -7.23 -4.33 -13.05
N HIS A 92 -6.21 -4.86 -12.38
CA HIS A 92 -5.92 -6.29 -12.32
C HIS A 92 -6.46 -7.00 -11.08
N LEU A 93 -6.83 -6.26 -10.04
CA LEU A 93 -7.23 -6.80 -8.73
C LEU A 93 -8.31 -7.88 -8.83
N LYS A 94 -9.32 -7.68 -9.67
CA LYS A 94 -10.41 -8.65 -9.85
C LYS A 94 -9.91 -10.00 -10.39
N ALA A 95 -8.92 -9.96 -11.26
CA ALA A 95 -8.29 -11.17 -11.79
C ALA A 95 -7.43 -11.85 -10.71
N TRP A 96 -6.64 -11.10 -9.96
CA TRP A 96 -5.78 -11.62 -8.89
C TRP A 96 -6.55 -12.22 -7.71
N MET A 97 -7.77 -11.77 -7.47
CA MET A 97 -8.65 -12.32 -6.43
C MET A 97 -9.33 -13.63 -6.85
N LYS A 98 -9.28 -14.01 -8.12
CA LYS A 98 -9.88 -15.27 -8.58
C LYS A 98 -9.05 -16.47 -8.13
N PRO A 99 -9.70 -17.53 -7.63
CA PRO A 99 -9.00 -18.79 -7.37
C PRO A 99 -8.37 -19.36 -8.66
N GLU A 100 -7.12 -19.76 -8.57
CA GLU A 100 -6.41 -20.41 -9.66
C GLU A 100 -6.57 -21.92 -9.56
N LYS A 101 -7.16 -22.55 -10.56
CA LYS A 101 -7.28 -24.00 -10.61
C LYS A 101 -5.90 -24.64 -10.77
N ARG A 102 -5.67 -25.72 -10.04
CA ARG A 102 -4.45 -26.53 -10.11
C ARG A 102 -4.80 -27.98 -10.43
N LYS A 103 -3.83 -28.71 -10.98
CA LYS A 103 -3.98 -30.15 -11.21
C LYS A 103 -4.12 -30.87 -9.88
N THR A 104 -5.16 -31.73 -9.78
CA THR A 104 -5.36 -32.54 -8.61
C THR A 104 -4.67 -33.90 -8.81
N ASN A 105 -3.92 -34.34 -7.81
CA ASN A 105 -3.21 -35.61 -7.86
C ASN A 105 -4.17 -36.82 -7.75
N LYS A 106 -3.73 -37.95 -8.31
CA LYS A 106 -4.41 -39.25 -8.13
C LYS A 106 -4.24 -39.74 -6.67
N PRO A 107 -5.21 -40.40 -6.07
CA PRO A 107 -6.51 -40.79 -6.65
C PRO A 107 -7.62 -39.73 -6.53
N MET A 108 -7.35 -38.58 -5.88
CA MET A 108 -8.36 -37.55 -5.56
C MET A 108 -9.09 -37.00 -6.80
N ASN A 109 -8.41 -36.88 -7.94
CA ASN A 109 -9.03 -36.40 -9.17
C ASN A 109 -10.16 -37.33 -9.67
N PHE A 110 -10.04 -38.65 -9.46
CA PHE A 110 -11.09 -39.65 -9.81
C PHE A 110 -12.28 -39.60 -8.86
N LEU A 111 -12.06 -39.15 -7.62
CA LEU A 111 -13.09 -38.97 -6.59
C LEU A 111 -13.78 -37.60 -6.65
N GLY A 112 -13.57 -36.82 -7.73
CA GLY A 112 -14.16 -35.51 -7.88
C GLY A 112 -13.44 -34.40 -7.13
N GLY A 113 -12.25 -34.65 -6.57
CA GLY A 113 -11.43 -33.67 -5.87
C GLY A 113 -10.99 -32.55 -6.80
N LYS A 114 -10.94 -31.31 -6.28
CA LYS A 114 -10.52 -30.12 -7.00
C LYS A 114 -9.44 -29.39 -6.20
N SER A 115 -8.34 -29.04 -6.86
CA SER A 115 -7.26 -28.26 -6.25
C SER A 115 -7.27 -26.83 -6.79
N GLN A 116 -7.09 -25.87 -5.90
CA GLN A 116 -7.01 -24.46 -6.26
C GLN A 116 -6.06 -23.70 -5.33
N VAL A 117 -5.46 -22.63 -5.84
CA VAL A 117 -4.71 -21.64 -5.05
C VAL A 117 -5.59 -20.42 -4.87
N ARG A 118 -5.69 -19.92 -3.66
CA ARG A 118 -6.32 -18.64 -3.34
C ARG A 118 -5.30 -17.72 -2.69
N HIS A 119 -5.30 -16.48 -3.11
CA HIS A 119 -4.45 -15.45 -2.53
C HIS A 119 -5.21 -14.67 -1.46
N PHE A 120 -4.66 -14.65 -0.25
CA PHE A 120 -5.22 -13.91 0.88
C PHE A 120 -4.34 -12.72 1.24
N PRO A 121 -4.91 -11.63 1.79
CA PRO A 121 -4.12 -10.54 2.37
C PRO A 121 -3.20 -11.05 3.47
N LYS A 122 -1.96 -10.56 3.51
CA LYS A 122 -0.99 -10.93 4.55
C LYS A 122 -1.31 -10.32 5.92
N GLY A 123 -2.13 -9.29 5.96
CA GLY A 123 -2.44 -8.54 7.16
C GLY A 123 -1.70 -7.19 7.20
N VAL A 124 -1.25 -6.82 8.38
CA VAL A 124 -0.48 -5.59 8.58
C VAL A 124 0.95 -5.80 8.10
N VAL A 125 1.42 -4.89 7.27
CA VAL A 125 2.75 -4.91 6.67
C VAL A 125 3.46 -3.62 7.02
N GLY A 126 4.67 -3.72 7.57
CA GLY A 126 5.58 -2.59 7.73
C GLY A 126 6.32 -2.32 6.43
N ILE A 127 6.42 -1.05 6.05
CA ILE A 127 7.17 -0.61 4.86
C ILE A 127 8.24 0.36 5.33
N ILE A 128 9.50 0.05 5.01
CA ILE A 128 10.63 0.94 5.26
C ILE A 128 11.14 1.37 3.89
N SER A 129 10.89 2.63 3.55
CA SER A 129 11.37 3.20 2.29
C SER A 129 12.87 3.46 2.35
N PRO A 130 13.61 3.22 1.25
CA PRO A 130 15.03 3.58 1.19
C PRO A 130 15.17 5.10 1.17
N TRP A 131 16.25 5.59 1.76
CA TRP A 131 16.54 7.03 1.85
C TRP A 131 16.64 7.74 0.49
N ASN A 132 16.98 7.03 -0.57
CA ASN A 132 17.08 7.58 -1.94
C ASN A 132 15.75 7.64 -2.70
N LEU A 133 14.71 6.95 -2.25
CA LEU A 133 13.34 6.97 -2.78
C LEU A 133 12.34 6.89 -1.61
N PRO A 134 12.17 7.99 -0.87
CA PRO A 134 11.43 8.00 0.41
C PRO A 134 9.92 7.80 0.27
N PHE A 135 9.36 7.83 -0.94
CA PHE A 135 7.93 7.68 -1.21
C PHE A 135 7.58 6.45 -2.03
#